data_39d842b7fdf5c3cf09c114b8d34f8597
#
_entry.id   39d842b7fdf5c3cf09c114b8d34f8597
#
_cell.length_a   1.000
_cell.length_b   1.000
_cell.length_c   1.000
_cell.angle_alpha   90.00
_cell.angle_beta   90.00
_cell.angle_gamma   90.00
#
_symmetry.space_group_name_H-M   'P 1'
#
loop_
_entity.id
_entity.type
_entity.pdbx_description
1 polymer ?
#
loop_
_entity_poly.entity_id
_entity_poly.type
_entity_poly.pdbx_seq_one_letter_code
_entity_poly.pdbx_strand_id
1 'polypeptide(L)'
;MNANETGGDAAGKSNVIPPVALALGDVRTLDNEQTTRVEAKMQAIVADHLPKTGATITFDEAYPAMAPTEAGRALINQLNEVNTTLGLPAMDEMDPMARGAGDIAFVAPYVPGLVGTGVMGEGAHAEGETVFLDSIPRQAKRMALLMYRLSK
;
A
#
# COMPACT_ATOMS: atom_id res chain seq x y z
N MET A 1 -5.07 29.65 -0.26
CA MET A 1 -5.35 28.31 -0.81
C MET A 1 -4.92 27.33 0.27
N ASN A 2 -5.82 26.52 0.75
CA ASN A 2 -5.54 25.42 1.69
C ASN A 2 -5.93 24.13 0.98
N ALA A 3 -4.99 23.21 0.84
CA ALA A 3 -5.24 21.88 0.29
C ALA A 3 -4.66 20.85 1.26
N ASN A 4 -5.34 19.72 1.39
CA ASN A 4 -4.91 18.54 2.12
C ASN A 4 -5.26 17.28 1.32
N GLU A 5 -4.98 16.09 1.86
CA GLU A 5 -5.20 14.81 1.16
C GLU A 5 -6.67 14.55 0.78
N THR A 6 -7.63 15.22 1.40
CA THR A 6 -9.06 15.00 1.20
C THR A 6 -9.79 16.15 0.53
N GLY A 7 -9.15 17.29 0.35
CA GLY A 7 -9.78 18.45 -0.28
C GLY A 7 -8.97 19.73 -0.17
N GLY A 8 -9.53 20.80 -0.68
CA GLY A 8 -8.92 22.11 -0.61
C GLY A 8 -9.91 23.21 -0.95
N ASP A 9 -9.58 24.43 -0.49
CA ASP A 9 -10.37 25.62 -0.73
C ASP A 9 -9.65 26.54 -1.69
N ALA A 10 -10.39 27.10 -2.65
CA ALA A 10 -9.94 28.13 -3.55
C ALA A 10 -10.82 29.36 -3.39
N ALA A 11 -10.19 30.52 -3.22
CA ALA A 11 -10.90 31.80 -3.15
C ALA A 11 -10.38 32.73 -4.25
N GLY A 12 -11.28 33.54 -4.80
CA GLY A 12 -10.97 34.52 -5.83
C GLY A 12 -12.13 34.74 -6.79
N LYS A 13 -11.88 35.57 -7.81
CA LYS A 13 -12.84 35.79 -8.87
C LYS A 13 -12.79 34.63 -9.88
N SER A 14 -13.92 34.14 -10.32
CA SER A 14 -14.06 33.01 -11.25
C SER A 14 -13.46 33.25 -12.65
N ASN A 15 -13.22 34.49 -12.99
CA ASN A 15 -12.65 34.91 -14.31
C ASN A 15 -11.15 35.28 -14.23
N VAL A 16 -10.49 34.93 -13.17
CA VAL A 16 -9.04 35.20 -12.98
C VAL A 16 -8.30 33.87 -12.84
N ILE A 17 -7.27 33.69 -13.65
CA ILE A 17 -6.35 32.55 -13.54
C ILE A 17 -5.54 32.70 -12.25
N PRO A 18 -5.53 31.70 -11.36
CA PRO A 18 -4.76 31.77 -10.13
C PRO A 18 -3.25 31.85 -10.44
N PRO A 19 -2.49 32.67 -9.71
CA PRO A 19 -1.04 32.75 -9.91
C PRO A 19 -0.30 31.48 -9.50
N VAL A 20 -0.89 30.69 -8.61
CA VAL A 20 -0.34 29.42 -8.13
C VAL A 20 -1.47 28.40 -7.99
N ALA A 21 -1.21 27.19 -8.44
CA ALA A 21 -2.04 26.01 -8.17
C ALA A 21 -1.17 24.92 -7.54
N LEU A 22 -1.70 24.25 -6.54
CA LEU A 22 -1.05 23.10 -5.88
C LEU A 22 -1.94 21.88 -6.01
N ALA A 23 -1.35 20.76 -6.44
CA ALA A 23 -2.00 19.46 -6.42
C ALA A 23 -1.17 18.50 -5.53
N LEU A 24 -1.81 17.82 -4.62
CA LEU A 24 -1.24 16.75 -3.81
C LEU A 24 -1.90 15.44 -4.23
N GLY A 25 -1.13 14.38 -4.27
CA GLY A 25 -1.64 13.07 -4.69
C GLY A 25 -0.75 11.94 -4.19
N ASP A 26 -1.26 10.74 -4.31
CA ASP A 26 -0.58 9.50 -3.95
C ASP A 26 -0.34 8.67 -5.22
N VAL A 27 0.86 8.14 -5.37
CA VAL A 27 1.24 7.29 -6.51
C VAL A 27 1.48 5.88 -5.99
N ARG A 28 0.67 4.94 -6.48
CA ARG A 28 0.80 3.52 -6.14
C ARG A 28 1.19 2.72 -7.36
N THR A 29 2.18 1.88 -7.20
CA THR A 29 2.76 1.05 -8.24
C THR A 29 2.86 -0.40 -7.80
N LEU A 30 3.00 -1.32 -8.76
CA LEU A 30 3.13 -2.75 -8.49
C LEU A 30 4.54 -3.13 -8.07
N ASP A 31 5.55 -2.46 -8.62
CA ASP A 31 6.96 -2.70 -8.37
C ASP A 31 7.79 -1.41 -8.47
N ASN A 32 9.03 -1.44 -8.01
CA ASN A 32 9.91 -0.27 -7.98
C ASN A 32 10.36 0.18 -9.38
N GLU A 33 10.42 -0.69 -10.37
CA GLU A 33 10.71 -0.33 -11.77
C GLU A 33 9.56 0.51 -12.33
N GLN A 34 8.34 0.09 -12.07
CA GLN A 34 7.14 0.86 -12.43
C GLN A 34 7.14 2.24 -11.74
N THR A 35 7.51 2.32 -10.46
CA THR A 35 7.64 3.59 -9.73
C THR A 35 8.57 4.53 -10.48
N THR A 36 9.81 4.11 -10.70
CA THR A 36 10.83 4.91 -11.40
C THR A 36 10.36 5.39 -12.77
N ARG A 37 9.74 4.50 -13.54
CA ARG A 37 9.22 4.82 -14.87
C ARG A 37 8.05 5.82 -14.83
N VAL A 38 7.15 5.68 -13.87
CA VAL A 38 6.00 6.58 -13.70
C VAL A 38 6.46 7.96 -13.28
N GLU A 39 7.36 8.06 -12.29
CA GLU A 39 7.92 9.33 -11.82
C GLU A 39 8.67 10.07 -12.93
N ALA A 40 9.53 9.37 -13.68
CA ALA A 40 10.22 9.95 -14.82
C ALA A 40 9.24 10.49 -15.89
N LYS A 41 8.16 9.77 -16.14
CA LYS A 41 7.12 10.21 -17.07
C LYS A 41 6.35 11.42 -16.56
N MET A 42 6.02 11.46 -15.27
CA MET A 42 5.37 12.62 -14.64
C MET A 42 6.27 13.85 -14.68
N GLN A 43 7.56 13.71 -14.40
CA GLN A 43 8.55 14.80 -14.52
C GLN A 43 8.62 15.34 -15.94
N ALA A 44 8.64 14.46 -16.95
CA ALA A 44 8.66 14.86 -18.35
C ALA A 44 7.39 15.62 -18.76
N ILE A 45 6.21 15.20 -18.29
CA ILE A 45 4.94 15.89 -18.54
C ILE A 45 4.93 17.28 -17.89
N VAL A 46 5.40 17.39 -16.65
CA VAL A 46 5.43 18.67 -15.92
C VAL A 46 6.43 19.66 -16.55
N ALA A 47 7.50 19.16 -17.14
CA ALA A 47 8.47 20.00 -17.87
C ALA A 47 7.89 20.62 -19.14
N ASP A 48 6.86 20.03 -19.73
CA ASP A 48 6.16 20.56 -20.93
C ASP A 48 4.96 21.43 -20.51
N HIS A 49 5.26 22.57 -19.92
CA HIS A 49 4.24 23.51 -19.43
C HIS A 49 3.93 24.61 -20.46
N LEU A 50 2.77 25.27 -20.30
CA LEU A 50 2.32 26.33 -21.18
C LEU A 50 3.29 27.54 -21.17
N PRO A 51 3.38 28.31 -22.30
CA PRO A 51 4.19 29.52 -22.35
C PRO A 51 3.84 30.51 -21.22
N LYS A 52 4.86 31.11 -20.63
CA LYS A 52 4.76 32.07 -19.50
C LYS A 52 4.23 31.45 -18.20
N THR A 53 4.21 30.14 -18.11
CA THR A 53 3.93 29.42 -16.85
C THR A 53 5.18 28.66 -16.43
N GLY A 54 5.14 28.10 -15.23
CA GLY A 54 6.13 27.17 -14.71
C GLY A 54 5.42 26.08 -13.91
N ALA A 55 6.00 24.90 -13.88
CA ALA A 55 5.50 23.81 -13.06
C ALA A 55 6.66 23.03 -12.44
N THR A 56 6.46 22.51 -11.26
CA THR A 56 7.39 21.62 -10.57
C THR A 56 6.64 20.46 -9.98
N ILE A 57 7.27 19.29 -9.92
CA ILE A 57 6.77 18.13 -9.23
C ILE A 57 7.87 17.61 -8.31
N THR A 58 7.49 17.23 -7.10
CA THR A 58 8.36 16.57 -6.13
C THR A 58 7.71 15.27 -5.69
N PHE A 59 8.53 14.26 -5.42
CA PHE A 59 8.10 12.99 -4.89
C PHE A 59 8.72 12.81 -3.52
N ASP A 60 7.90 12.51 -2.53
CA ASP A 60 8.34 12.12 -1.20
C ASP A 60 8.36 10.60 -1.15
N GLU A 61 9.50 10.01 -0.78
CA GLU A 61 9.61 8.57 -0.60
C GLU A 61 8.72 8.11 0.54
N ALA A 62 7.86 7.15 0.24
CA ALA A 62 6.97 6.49 1.18
C ALA A 62 7.31 4.99 1.25
N TYR A 63 6.32 4.15 1.42
CA TYR A 63 6.49 2.70 1.40
C TYR A 63 6.86 2.22 -0.01
N PRO A 64 7.93 1.42 -0.18
CA PRO A 64 8.28 0.85 -1.47
C PRO A 64 7.18 -0.10 -1.96
N ALA A 65 7.10 -0.28 -3.27
CA ALA A 65 6.21 -1.26 -3.85
C ALA A 65 6.64 -2.68 -3.47
N MET A 66 5.67 -3.55 -3.20
CA MET A 66 5.89 -4.97 -2.91
C MET A 66 5.18 -5.82 -3.96
N ALA A 67 5.93 -6.21 -4.99
CA ALA A 67 5.41 -7.07 -6.05
C ALA A 67 5.11 -8.49 -5.54
N PRO A 68 4.08 -9.16 -6.07
CA PRO A 68 3.89 -10.60 -5.86
C PRO A 68 5.08 -11.40 -6.38
N THR A 69 5.53 -12.39 -5.62
CA THR A 69 6.65 -13.26 -5.98
C THR A 69 6.27 -14.74 -5.84
N GLU A 70 6.97 -15.61 -6.56
CA GLU A 70 6.82 -17.07 -6.41
C GLU A 70 7.12 -17.53 -4.97
N ALA A 71 8.12 -16.94 -4.33
CA ALA A 71 8.46 -17.24 -2.94
C ALA A 71 7.35 -16.80 -1.97
N GLY A 72 6.69 -15.66 -2.23
CA GLY A 72 5.50 -15.24 -1.50
C GLY A 72 4.34 -16.22 -1.66
N ARG A 73 4.09 -16.71 -2.88
CA ARG A 73 3.08 -17.75 -3.15
C ARG A 73 3.39 -19.05 -2.42
N ALA A 74 4.66 -19.46 -2.39
CA ALA A 74 5.08 -20.63 -1.62
C ALA A 74 4.75 -20.48 -0.12
N LEU A 75 4.93 -19.29 0.45
CA LEU A 75 4.54 -19.01 1.84
C LEU A 75 3.01 -19.06 2.05
N ILE A 76 2.22 -18.58 1.09
CA ILE A 76 0.74 -18.71 1.16
C ILE A 76 0.32 -20.17 1.15
N ASN A 77 0.96 -21.02 0.34
CA ASN A 77 0.70 -22.43 0.32
C ASN A 77 1.02 -23.09 1.67
N GLN A 78 2.14 -22.78 2.29
CA GLN A 78 2.49 -23.25 3.63
C GLN A 78 1.51 -22.75 4.70
N LEU A 79 1.06 -21.49 4.60
CA LEU A 79 0.02 -20.95 5.46
C LEU A 79 -1.30 -21.72 5.30
N ASN A 80 -1.64 -22.12 4.08
CA ASN A 80 -2.85 -22.91 3.80
C ASN A 80 -2.77 -24.35 4.32
N GLU A 81 -1.59 -24.94 4.38
CA GLU A 81 -1.40 -26.21 5.10
C GLU A 81 -1.64 -26.06 6.61
N VAL A 82 -1.21 -24.92 7.18
CA VAL A 82 -1.53 -24.56 8.57
C VAL A 82 -3.03 -24.37 8.76
N ASN A 83 -3.68 -23.63 7.86
CA ASN A 83 -5.13 -23.43 7.88
C ASN A 83 -5.87 -24.78 7.88
N THR A 84 -5.50 -25.69 6.99
CA THR A 84 -6.06 -27.04 6.93
C THR A 84 -5.90 -27.78 8.26
N THR A 85 -4.72 -27.73 8.87
CA THR A 85 -4.45 -28.35 10.17
C THR A 85 -5.31 -27.78 11.30
N LEU A 86 -5.64 -26.49 11.23
CA LEU A 86 -6.45 -25.79 12.21
C LEU A 86 -7.96 -25.79 11.90
N GLY A 87 -8.38 -26.42 10.80
CA GLY A 87 -9.78 -26.41 10.34
C GLY A 87 -10.23 -25.01 9.87
N LEU A 88 -9.31 -24.19 9.39
CA LEU A 88 -9.58 -22.84 8.89
C LEU A 88 -9.70 -22.85 7.35
N PRO A 89 -10.44 -21.91 6.77
CA PRO A 89 -10.51 -21.77 5.32
C PRO A 89 -9.15 -21.41 4.72
N ALA A 90 -8.94 -21.81 3.47
CA ALA A 90 -7.78 -21.37 2.68
C ALA A 90 -7.83 -19.85 2.44
N MET A 91 -6.68 -19.28 2.24
CA MET A 91 -6.49 -17.87 1.89
C MET A 91 -5.83 -17.77 0.52
N ASP A 92 -6.23 -16.77 -0.24
CA ASP A 92 -5.67 -16.44 -1.55
C ASP A 92 -4.84 -15.16 -1.52
N GLU A 93 -4.14 -14.90 -2.61
CA GLU A 93 -3.46 -13.63 -2.83
C GLU A 93 -4.49 -12.51 -2.93
N MET A 94 -4.21 -11.40 -2.25
CA MET A 94 -4.99 -10.18 -2.41
C MET A 94 -4.58 -9.47 -3.70
N ASP A 95 -5.53 -8.83 -4.37
CA ASP A 95 -5.23 -7.96 -5.51
C ASP A 95 -4.20 -6.90 -5.08
N PRO A 96 -3.02 -6.84 -5.71
CA PRO A 96 -2.00 -5.86 -5.37
C PRO A 96 -2.49 -4.41 -5.41
N MET A 97 -3.48 -4.09 -6.23
CA MET A 97 -4.04 -2.74 -6.34
C MET A 97 -5.05 -2.42 -5.23
N ALA A 98 -5.60 -3.44 -4.56
CA ALA A 98 -6.56 -3.28 -3.46
C ALA A 98 -5.90 -3.22 -2.07
N ARG A 99 -4.60 -3.55 -1.97
CA ARG A 99 -3.89 -3.58 -0.69
C ARG A 99 -3.38 -2.20 -0.27
N GLY A 100 -3.23 -2.00 1.06
CA GLY A 100 -2.47 -0.90 1.63
C GLY A 100 -0.95 -1.17 1.62
N ALA A 101 -0.18 -0.20 2.09
CA ALA A 101 1.24 -0.36 2.38
C ALA A 101 1.45 -1.11 3.72
N GLY A 102 2.60 -1.74 3.89
CA GLY A 102 2.99 -2.41 5.12
C GLY A 102 4.50 -2.46 5.26
N ASP A 103 5.00 -2.48 6.50
CA ASP A 103 6.44 -2.45 6.83
C ASP A 103 7.23 -3.58 6.17
N ILE A 104 6.58 -4.69 5.87
CA ILE A 104 7.18 -5.81 5.12
C ILE A 104 7.75 -5.37 3.77
N ALA A 105 7.23 -4.32 3.15
CA ALA A 105 7.69 -3.82 1.87
C ALA A 105 9.19 -3.41 1.89
N PHE A 106 9.69 -2.95 3.04
CA PHE A 106 11.12 -2.61 3.20
C PHE A 106 12.04 -3.83 3.26
N VAL A 107 11.50 -4.98 3.63
CA VAL A 107 12.26 -6.24 3.79
C VAL A 107 12.04 -7.18 2.60
N ALA A 108 10.92 -7.04 1.89
CA ALA A 108 10.52 -7.89 0.78
C ALA A 108 11.57 -8.06 -0.34
N PRO A 109 12.44 -7.09 -0.65
CA PRO A 109 13.52 -7.29 -1.61
C PRO A 109 14.59 -8.32 -1.18
N TYR A 110 14.67 -8.64 0.11
CA TYR A 110 15.71 -9.49 0.68
C TYR A 110 15.20 -10.86 1.12
N VAL A 111 13.97 -10.91 1.61
CA VAL A 111 13.35 -12.14 2.09
C VAL A 111 11.87 -12.19 1.70
N PRO A 112 11.33 -13.36 1.35
CA PRO A 112 9.90 -13.49 1.12
C PRO A 112 9.12 -13.27 2.42
N GLY A 113 7.96 -12.63 2.32
CA GLY A 113 7.14 -12.35 3.48
C GLY A 113 5.65 -12.31 3.17
N LEU A 114 4.85 -12.38 4.23
CA LEU A 114 3.40 -12.26 4.16
C LEU A 114 2.95 -11.04 4.96
N VAL A 115 1.91 -10.38 4.49
CA VAL A 115 1.19 -9.30 5.16
C VAL A 115 -0.22 -9.76 5.49
N GLY A 116 -0.92 -9.06 6.38
CA GLY A 116 -2.30 -9.43 6.75
C GLY A 116 -2.39 -10.62 7.72
N THR A 117 -1.32 -10.89 8.47
CA THR A 117 -1.25 -12.00 9.44
C THR A 117 -1.71 -11.61 10.84
N GLY A 118 -2.02 -10.33 11.06
CA GLY A 118 -2.51 -9.80 12.34
C GLY A 118 -3.98 -10.09 12.60
N VAL A 119 -4.53 -9.42 13.61
CA VAL A 119 -5.94 -9.51 13.97
C VAL A 119 -6.84 -8.97 12.86
N MET A 120 -8.10 -9.41 12.85
CA MET A 120 -9.11 -8.93 11.91
C MET A 120 -9.99 -7.86 12.56
N GLY A 121 -10.45 -6.91 11.76
CA GLY A 121 -11.29 -5.82 12.20
C GLY A 121 -11.89 -5.06 11.03
N GLU A 122 -12.58 -3.98 11.32
CA GLU A 122 -13.21 -3.10 10.35
C GLU A 122 -12.89 -1.64 10.67
N GLY A 123 -13.01 -0.76 9.68
CA GLY A 123 -12.83 0.68 9.84
C GLY A 123 -11.39 1.11 10.11
N ALA A 124 -10.39 0.39 9.59
CA ALA A 124 -8.98 0.72 9.76
C ALA A 124 -8.71 2.20 9.40
N HIS A 125 -7.96 2.90 10.26
CA HIS A 125 -7.61 4.32 10.14
C HIS A 125 -8.80 5.30 10.19
N ALA A 126 -9.97 4.86 10.66
CA ALA A 126 -11.16 5.70 10.81
C ALA A 126 -11.66 5.77 12.25
N GLU A 127 -12.44 6.80 12.56
CA GLU A 127 -13.17 6.86 13.83
C GLU A 127 -14.12 5.66 13.94
N GLY A 128 -14.07 4.96 15.07
CA GLY A 128 -14.86 3.74 15.28
C GLY A 128 -14.19 2.46 14.77
N GLU A 129 -12.89 2.49 14.50
CA GLU A 129 -12.12 1.26 14.18
C GLU A 129 -12.36 0.19 15.24
N THR A 130 -12.59 -1.04 14.80
CA THR A 130 -12.91 -2.18 15.66
C THR A 130 -12.04 -3.38 15.36
N VAL A 131 -11.88 -4.26 16.37
CA VAL A 131 -11.22 -5.56 16.23
C VAL A 131 -12.17 -6.70 16.62
N PHE A 132 -12.16 -7.77 15.85
CA PHE A 132 -12.89 -9.00 16.19
C PHE A 132 -12.07 -9.80 17.20
N LEU A 133 -12.52 -9.81 18.47
CA LEU A 133 -11.78 -10.42 19.58
C LEU A 133 -11.48 -11.92 19.37
N ASP A 134 -12.37 -12.66 18.72
CA ASP A 134 -12.17 -14.07 18.37
C ASP A 134 -11.06 -14.29 17.31
N SER A 135 -10.71 -13.25 16.57
CA SER A 135 -9.62 -13.32 15.61
C SER A 135 -8.25 -13.37 16.29
N ILE A 136 -8.10 -12.79 17.47
CA ILE A 136 -6.83 -12.72 18.21
C ILE A 136 -6.24 -14.12 18.46
N PRO A 137 -6.91 -15.04 19.19
CA PRO A 137 -6.38 -16.37 19.44
C PRO A 137 -6.27 -17.22 18.16
N ARG A 138 -7.14 -17.01 17.19
CA ARG A 138 -7.08 -17.71 15.89
C ARG A 138 -5.82 -17.35 15.13
N GLN A 139 -5.52 -16.06 14.99
CA GLN A 139 -4.33 -15.58 14.29
C GLN A 139 -3.05 -15.95 15.05
N ALA A 140 -3.04 -15.84 16.39
CA ALA A 140 -1.90 -16.25 17.20
C ALA A 140 -1.56 -17.73 17.00
N LYS A 141 -2.54 -18.64 17.02
CA LYS A 141 -2.34 -20.08 16.76
C LYS A 141 -1.82 -20.34 15.34
N ARG A 142 -2.39 -19.66 14.34
CA ARG A 142 -1.98 -19.75 12.93
C ARG A 142 -0.52 -19.38 12.78
N MET A 143 -0.12 -18.23 13.31
CA MET A 143 1.25 -17.74 13.18
C MET A 143 2.24 -18.58 13.99
N ALA A 144 1.90 -18.99 15.19
CA ALA A 144 2.76 -19.88 16.00
C ALA A 144 3.06 -21.19 15.27
N LEU A 145 2.04 -21.81 14.65
CA LEU A 145 2.21 -23.05 13.91
C LEU A 145 2.99 -22.86 12.60
N LEU A 146 2.75 -21.74 11.88
CA LEU A 146 3.54 -21.42 10.70
C LEU A 146 5.02 -21.21 11.05
N MET A 147 5.32 -20.41 12.06
CA MET A 147 6.70 -20.16 12.53
C MET A 147 7.38 -21.46 12.94
N TYR A 148 6.69 -22.32 13.67
CA TYR A 148 7.22 -23.62 14.05
C TYR A 148 7.56 -24.51 12.85
N ARG A 149 6.71 -24.51 11.80
CA ARG A 149 6.97 -25.29 10.58
C ARG A 149 8.14 -24.72 9.77
N LEU A 150 8.24 -23.41 9.68
CA LEU A 150 9.33 -22.74 8.95
C LEU A 150 10.69 -22.86 9.66
N SER A 151 10.71 -23.21 10.94
CA SER A 151 11.94 -23.38 11.73
C SER A 151 12.52 -24.80 11.69
N LYS A 152 11.86 -25.75 10.99
CA LYS A 152 12.27 -27.16 10.84
C LYS A 152 13.02 -27.39 9.54
#